data_d94b7962ab9e183b6167be57c202474d
#
_entry.id   d94b7962ab9e183b6167be57c202474d
#
_cell.length_a   1.000
_cell.length_b   1.000
_cell.length_c   1.000
_cell.angle_alpha   90.00
_cell.angle_beta   90.00
_cell.angle_gamma   90.00
#
_symmetry.space_group_name_H-M   'P 1'
#
loop_
_entity.id
_entity.type
_entity.pdbx_description
1 polymer ?
#
loop_
_entity_poly.entity_id
_entity_poly.type
_entity_poly.pdbx_seq_one_letter_code
_entity_poly.pdbx_strand_id
1 'polypeptide(L)'
;MRFISYRAGDLHGVGVMIDDARFVALHRLLPDLPLGLKEILEQGALSVKRIAEAVEGNEGDLRLDQVHLDPVIPAPHAIWALALNFPMHIEETRLTTSPDYPQIFQRMPISVVGHREPIWCPNPAVAKTYDYEGELAVIIGKPGRHIAVGAALSHVAGYSCYNEGSVREFQGHNRQFGLGKNFERSGSFGPWLMTADEFGDPKKHRVITRLNGVEKQNESLEKMLFSVEQVIHYLSTGYTLQAGDVIAMGTPGALRNPPGYAPGPYDSPRISGRTHMKPGDRCEVEITGLGVLSNPVIADPTEL
;
A
#
# COMPACT_ATOMS: atom_id res chain seq x y z
N MET A 1 7.28 -15.60 4.21
CA MET A 1 8.19 -15.34 3.05
C MET A 1 7.88 -13.98 2.47
N ARG A 2 8.87 -13.35 1.78
CA ARG A 2 8.69 -12.03 1.17
C ARG A 2 8.85 -12.14 -0.35
N PHE A 3 7.86 -11.65 -1.10
CA PHE A 3 7.80 -11.72 -2.57
C PHE A 3 7.79 -10.32 -3.18
N ILE A 4 8.59 -10.12 -4.24
CA ILE A 4 8.60 -8.89 -5.03
C ILE A 4 8.14 -9.16 -6.45
N SER A 5 7.52 -8.16 -7.08
CA SER A 5 7.37 -8.08 -8.53
C SER A 5 8.45 -7.14 -9.06
N TYR A 6 9.25 -7.58 -10.04
CA TYR A 6 10.40 -6.83 -10.52
C TYR A 6 10.53 -6.84 -12.04
N ARG A 7 11.22 -5.82 -12.57
CA ARG A 7 11.68 -5.74 -13.96
C ARG A 7 13.20 -5.54 -14.02
N ALA A 8 13.85 -6.25 -14.93
CA ALA A 8 15.28 -6.12 -15.23
C ALA A 8 15.48 -6.14 -16.75
N GLY A 9 15.60 -4.97 -17.38
CA GLY A 9 15.52 -4.84 -18.84
C GLY A 9 14.13 -5.28 -19.33
N ASP A 10 14.09 -6.18 -20.30
CA ASP A 10 12.85 -6.75 -20.85
C ASP A 10 12.29 -7.91 -20.01
N LEU A 11 13.00 -8.36 -18.97
CA LEU A 11 12.55 -9.42 -18.08
C LEU A 11 11.71 -8.84 -16.96
N HIS A 12 10.59 -9.50 -16.69
CA HIS A 12 9.78 -9.27 -15.50
C HIS A 12 9.56 -10.61 -14.79
N GLY A 13 9.31 -10.55 -13.48
CA GLY A 13 9.13 -11.78 -12.72
C GLY A 13 8.85 -11.56 -11.26
N VAL A 14 8.69 -12.68 -10.56
CA VAL A 14 8.58 -12.72 -9.11
C VAL A 14 9.92 -13.09 -8.50
N GLY A 15 10.35 -12.31 -7.52
CA GLY A 15 11.52 -12.61 -6.68
C GLY A 15 11.10 -13.06 -5.30
N VAL A 16 11.88 -13.99 -4.73
CA VAL A 16 11.78 -14.39 -3.32
C VAL A 16 12.95 -13.79 -2.58
N MET A 17 12.69 -12.94 -1.58
CA MET A 17 13.73 -12.30 -0.79
C MET A 17 14.45 -13.32 0.09
N ILE A 18 15.76 -13.30 0.05
CA ILE A 18 16.64 -14.09 0.92
C ILE A 18 17.01 -13.26 2.16
N ASP A 19 17.33 -12.00 1.95
CA ASP A 19 17.56 -10.99 3.00
C ASP A 19 16.91 -9.65 2.61
N ASP A 20 17.32 -8.53 3.20
CA ASP A 20 16.74 -7.22 2.89
C ASP A 20 17.28 -6.58 1.60
N ALA A 21 18.28 -7.18 0.97
CA ALA A 21 18.94 -6.64 -0.22
C ALA A 21 18.97 -7.62 -1.40
N ARG A 22 18.90 -8.92 -1.13
CA ARG A 22 19.10 -9.97 -2.14
C ARG A 22 17.86 -10.85 -2.29
N PHE A 23 17.65 -11.29 -3.52
CA PHE A 23 16.54 -12.17 -3.86
C PHE A 23 16.94 -13.19 -4.93
N VAL A 24 16.11 -14.19 -5.11
CA VAL A 24 16.19 -15.18 -6.19
C VAL A 24 14.97 -15.04 -7.08
N ALA A 25 15.19 -15.09 -8.39
CA ALA A 25 14.11 -15.12 -9.36
C ALA A 25 13.36 -16.46 -9.29
N LEU A 26 12.08 -16.43 -8.94
CA LEU A 26 11.29 -17.63 -8.68
C LEU A 26 11.21 -18.57 -9.89
N HIS A 27 11.11 -18.02 -11.12
CA HIS A 27 11.03 -18.80 -12.35
C HIS A 27 12.30 -19.63 -12.63
N ARG A 28 13.46 -19.27 -12.05
CA ARG A 28 14.70 -20.07 -12.17
C ARG A 28 14.66 -21.32 -11.32
N LEU A 29 13.96 -21.24 -10.18
CA LEU A 29 13.85 -22.37 -9.25
C LEU A 29 12.63 -23.24 -9.57
N LEU A 30 11.54 -22.61 -9.99
CA LEU A 30 10.25 -23.24 -10.26
C LEU A 30 9.71 -22.73 -11.62
N PRO A 31 10.26 -23.26 -12.74
CA PRO A 31 9.93 -22.77 -14.09
C PRO A 31 8.51 -23.12 -14.54
N ASP A 32 7.81 -23.95 -13.82
CA ASP A 32 6.40 -24.28 -14.06
C ASP A 32 5.42 -23.24 -13.47
N LEU A 33 5.91 -22.30 -12.64
CA LEU A 33 5.09 -21.22 -12.11
C LEU A 33 4.99 -20.05 -13.11
N PRO A 34 3.84 -19.34 -13.11
CA PRO A 34 3.72 -18.08 -13.86
C PRO A 34 4.78 -17.05 -13.46
N LEU A 35 5.07 -16.12 -14.37
CA LEU A 35 6.03 -15.04 -14.15
C LEU A 35 5.45 -13.92 -13.25
N GLY A 36 4.15 -13.79 -13.16
CA GLY A 36 3.48 -12.77 -12.35
C GLY A 36 2.95 -13.32 -11.02
N LEU A 37 3.09 -12.53 -9.96
CA LEU A 37 2.60 -12.92 -8.63
C LEU A 37 1.07 -13.08 -8.59
N LYS A 38 0.35 -12.23 -9.33
CA LYS A 38 -1.12 -12.34 -9.46
C LYS A 38 -1.51 -13.69 -10.06
N GLU A 39 -0.90 -14.07 -11.16
CA GLU A 39 -1.17 -15.33 -11.86
C GLU A 39 -0.84 -16.55 -10.99
N ILE A 40 0.22 -16.47 -10.18
CA ILE A 40 0.55 -17.51 -9.19
C ILE A 40 -0.55 -17.63 -8.14
N LEU A 41 -1.09 -16.51 -7.66
CA LEU A 41 -2.20 -16.49 -6.70
C LEU A 41 -3.50 -17.02 -7.34
N GLU A 42 -3.84 -16.59 -8.57
CA GLU A 42 -5.03 -17.03 -9.30
C GLU A 42 -5.08 -18.55 -9.54
N GLN A 43 -3.91 -19.13 -9.80
CA GLN A 43 -3.79 -20.59 -9.96
C GLN A 43 -3.77 -21.36 -8.63
N GLY A 44 -3.79 -20.64 -7.48
CA GLY A 44 -3.61 -21.25 -6.15
C GLY A 44 -2.24 -21.90 -5.98
N ALA A 45 -1.26 -21.45 -6.77
CA ALA A 45 0.08 -22.05 -6.85
C ALA A 45 1.08 -21.46 -5.85
N LEU A 46 0.68 -20.46 -5.03
CA LEU A 46 1.53 -19.91 -3.98
C LEU A 46 1.65 -20.90 -2.80
N SER A 47 2.48 -21.92 -2.99
CA SER A 47 2.81 -22.86 -1.93
C SER A 47 4.05 -22.40 -1.19
N VAL A 48 3.88 -21.77 -0.03
CA VAL A 48 4.98 -21.32 0.84
C VAL A 48 5.96 -22.45 1.13
N LYS A 49 5.47 -23.66 1.44
CA LYS A 49 6.31 -24.83 1.69
C LYS A 49 7.19 -25.21 0.49
N ARG A 50 6.56 -25.35 -0.71
CA ARG A 50 7.29 -25.72 -1.95
C ARG A 50 8.35 -24.67 -2.30
N ILE A 51 8.01 -23.39 -2.15
CA ILE A 51 8.93 -22.30 -2.45
C ILE A 51 10.06 -22.24 -1.42
N ALA A 52 9.77 -22.46 -0.12
CA ALA A 52 10.78 -22.53 0.93
C ALA A 52 11.80 -23.65 0.67
N GLU A 53 11.33 -24.84 0.30
CA GLU A 53 12.20 -25.96 -0.09
C GLU A 53 13.06 -25.63 -1.32
N ALA A 54 12.50 -24.90 -2.31
CA ALA A 54 13.22 -24.53 -3.51
C ALA A 54 14.30 -23.43 -3.30
N VAL A 55 14.12 -22.55 -2.31
CA VAL A 55 15.09 -21.49 -1.99
C VAL A 55 16.10 -21.91 -0.91
N GLU A 56 15.93 -23.05 -0.28
CA GLU A 56 16.81 -23.53 0.78
C GLU A 56 18.27 -23.63 0.29
N GLY A 57 19.19 -23.04 1.05
CA GLY A 57 20.60 -22.99 0.70
C GLY A 57 20.97 -22.01 -0.41
N ASN A 58 20.02 -21.23 -0.94
CA ASN A 58 20.29 -20.22 -1.95
C ASN A 58 20.67 -18.88 -1.30
N GLU A 59 21.79 -18.30 -1.69
CA GLU A 59 22.29 -17.04 -1.11
C GLU A 59 21.70 -15.77 -1.75
N GLY A 60 20.92 -15.90 -2.82
CA GLY A 60 20.39 -14.78 -3.60
C GLY A 60 21.43 -14.19 -4.54
N ASP A 61 21.21 -14.36 -5.84
CA ASP A 61 22.12 -13.91 -6.91
C ASP A 61 21.72 -12.55 -7.51
N LEU A 62 20.55 -12.03 -7.17
CA LEU A 62 20.02 -10.76 -7.64
C LEU A 62 19.90 -9.76 -6.49
N ARG A 63 20.10 -8.47 -6.80
CA ARG A 63 20.01 -7.39 -5.81
C ARG A 63 18.87 -6.44 -6.13
N LEU A 64 18.19 -5.98 -5.07
CA LEU A 64 17.10 -5.02 -5.18
C LEU A 64 17.51 -3.68 -5.81
N ASP A 65 18.79 -3.27 -5.64
CA ASP A 65 19.30 -2.01 -6.19
C ASP A 65 19.65 -2.08 -7.68
N GLN A 66 19.57 -3.26 -8.28
CA GLN A 66 19.87 -3.53 -9.70
C GLN A 66 18.61 -3.74 -10.56
N VAL A 67 17.43 -3.67 -9.97
CA VAL A 67 16.18 -3.92 -10.66
C VAL A 67 15.16 -2.81 -10.36
N HIS A 68 14.18 -2.66 -11.25
CA HIS A 68 12.98 -1.87 -10.98
C HIS A 68 11.97 -2.73 -10.23
N LEU A 69 11.41 -2.19 -9.16
CA LEU A 69 10.33 -2.85 -8.42
C LEU A 69 8.98 -2.33 -8.91
N ASP A 70 8.17 -3.23 -9.43
CA ASP A 70 6.78 -2.94 -9.74
C ASP A 70 5.94 -2.89 -8.43
N PRO A 71 4.72 -2.34 -8.47
CA PRO A 71 3.75 -2.61 -7.40
C PRO A 71 3.70 -4.12 -7.13
N VAL A 72 3.51 -4.53 -5.88
CA VAL A 72 3.53 -5.95 -5.49
C VAL A 72 2.60 -6.81 -6.36
N ILE A 73 1.41 -6.27 -6.66
CA ILE A 73 0.51 -6.79 -7.71
C ILE A 73 0.38 -5.69 -8.76
N PRO A 74 1.07 -5.78 -9.92
CA PRO A 74 1.13 -4.69 -10.90
C PRO A 74 -0.22 -4.35 -11.54
N ALA A 75 -1.08 -5.35 -11.74
CA ALA A 75 -2.38 -5.19 -12.38
C ALA A 75 -3.46 -5.98 -11.61
N PRO A 76 -3.83 -5.56 -10.40
CA PRO A 76 -4.92 -6.19 -9.66
C PRO A 76 -6.25 -5.99 -10.40
N HIS A 77 -7.22 -6.87 -10.18
CA HIS A 77 -8.58 -6.68 -10.70
C HIS A 77 -9.25 -5.50 -10.02
N ALA A 78 -9.00 -5.33 -8.71
CA ALA A 78 -9.47 -4.19 -7.95
C ALA A 78 -8.44 -3.76 -6.90
N ILE A 79 -8.36 -2.43 -6.68
CA ILE A 79 -7.76 -1.84 -5.49
C ILE A 79 -8.91 -1.16 -4.74
N TRP A 80 -9.33 -1.79 -3.65
CA TRP A 80 -10.30 -1.25 -2.72
C TRP A 80 -9.57 -0.44 -1.65
N ALA A 81 -10.07 0.72 -1.32
CA ALA A 81 -9.48 1.56 -0.29
C ALA A 81 -10.55 2.04 0.71
N LEU A 82 -10.15 2.18 1.97
CA LEU A 82 -11.01 2.62 3.05
C LEU A 82 -10.70 4.06 3.45
N ALA A 83 -11.73 4.90 3.49
CA ALA A 83 -11.66 6.18 4.18
C ALA A 83 -12.10 6.01 5.65
N LEU A 84 -11.58 6.86 6.52
CA LEU A 84 -12.07 7.04 7.90
C LEU A 84 -11.99 5.78 8.78
N ASN A 85 -10.96 4.96 8.60
CA ASN A 85 -10.80 3.72 9.37
C ASN A 85 -10.00 3.89 10.68
N PHE A 86 -9.62 5.13 11.03
CA PHE A 86 -8.92 5.42 12.29
C PHE A 86 -9.57 6.60 13.01
N PRO A 87 -9.79 6.51 14.36
CA PRO A 87 -10.43 7.59 15.13
C PRO A 87 -9.71 8.93 14.97
N MET A 88 -8.37 8.95 15.04
CA MET A 88 -7.57 10.17 14.91
C MET A 88 -7.78 10.84 13.53
N HIS A 89 -7.95 10.05 12.46
CA HIS A 89 -8.24 10.59 11.13
C HIS A 89 -9.66 11.16 11.03
N ILE A 90 -10.63 10.56 11.72
CA ILE A 90 -12.01 11.10 11.80
C ILE A 90 -12.01 12.47 12.49
N GLU A 91 -11.27 12.64 13.58
CA GLU A 91 -11.14 13.92 14.28
C GLU A 91 -10.63 15.05 13.36
N GLU A 92 -9.71 14.73 12.44
CA GLU A 92 -9.20 15.69 11.43
C GLU A 92 -10.27 16.19 10.45
N THR A 93 -11.24 15.34 10.12
CA THR A 93 -12.31 15.67 9.16
C THR A 93 -13.44 16.47 9.76
N ARG A 94 -13.42 16.72 11.09
CA ARG A 94 -14.47 17.38 11.87
C ARG A 94 -15.82 16.63 11.86
N LEU A 95 -15.81 15.36 11.50
CA LEU A 95 -16.97 14.51 11.68
C LEU A 95 -17.17 14.26 13.17
N THR A 96 -18.42 14.29 13.62
CA THR A 96 -18.79 14.12 15.03
C THR A 96 -19.07 12.68 15.40
N THR A 97 -19.19 11.80 14.40
CA THR A 97 -19.50 10.37 14.57
C THR A 97 -18.64 9.51 13.66
N SER A 98 -18.28 8.35 14.15
CA SER A 98 -17.67 7.31 13.33
C SER A 98 -18.68 6.75 12.33
N PRO A 99 -18.24 6.31 11.13
CA PRO A 99 -19.14 5.68 10.17
C PRO A 99 -19.66 4.33 10.70
N ASP A 100 -20.93 4.03 10.44
CA ASP A 100 -21.56 2.74 10.80
C ASP A 100 -21.06 1.58 9.89
N TYR A 101 -20.58 1.91 8.70
CA TYR A 101 -20.11 0.96 7.68
C TYR A 101 -18.78 1.41 7.07
N PRO A 102 -17.94 0.47 6.60
CA PRO A 102 -16.71 0.81 5.88
C PRO A 102 -16.97 1.78 4.72
N GLN A 103 -16.26 2.89 4.71
CA GLN A 103 -16.34 3.89 3.64
C GLN A 103 -15.39 3.48 2.52
N ILE A 104 -15.93 2.77 1.52
CA ILE A 104 -15.16 2.16 0.45
C ILE A 104 -15.10 3.05 -0.79
N PHE A 105 -13.92 3.17 -1.38
CA PHE A 105 -13.71 3.73 -2.71
C PHE A 105 -12.70 2.89 -3.50
N GLN A 106 -12.45 3.23 -4.75
CA GLN A 106 -11.54 2.47 -5.62
C GLN A 106 -10.37 3.32 -6.07
N ARG A 107 -9.23 2.66 -6.21
CA ARG A 107 -8.07 3.18 -6.94
C ARG A 107 -7.83 2.40 -8.21
N MET A 108 -7.31 3.12 -9.20
CA MET A 108 -6.92 2.53 -10.49
C MET A 108 -5.43 2.12 -10.43
N PRO A 109 -5.05 0.99 -11.04
CA PRO A 109 -3.63 0.56 -11.04
C PRO A 109 -2.66 1.61 -11.58
N ILE A 110 -3.06 2.44 -12.56
CA ILE A 110 -2.23 3.52 -13.11
C ILE A 110 -1.83 4.57 -12.07
N SER A 111 -2.57 4.68 -10.98
CA SER A 111 -2.27 5.64 -9.91
C SER A 111 -1.19 5.15 -8.93
N VAL A 112 -0.67 3.92 -9.09
CA VAL A 112 0.20 3.27 -8.10
C VAL A 112 1.52 2.84 -8.73
N VAL A 113 2.63 3.10 -8.03
CA VAL A 113 3.98 2.67 -8.42
C VAL A 113 4.59 1.74 -7.37
N GLY A 114 5.68 1.06 -7.71
CA GLY A 114 6.42 0.20 -6.79
C GLY A 114 7.37 0.96 -5.86
N HIS A 115 8.04 0.20 -5.00
CA HIS A 115 9.07 0.72 -4.11
C HIS A 115 10.24 1.34 -4.89
N ARG A 116 10.74 2.50 -4.44
CA ARG A 116 11.80 3.33 -5.06
C ARG A 116 11.41 4.00 -6.37
N GLU A 117 10.31 3.64 -6.99
CA GLU A 117 9.80 4.36 -8.15
C GLU A 117 9.30 5.76 -7.75
N PRO A 118 9.52 6.79 -8.60
CA PRO A 118 9.07 8.13 -8.28
C PRO A 118 7.54 8.24 -8.31
N ILE A 119 6.97 8.84 -7.26
CA ILE A 119 5.58 9.32 -7.25
C ILE A 119 5.53 10.75 -7.81
N TRP A 120 4.47 11.06 -8.55
CA TRP A 120 4.33 12.32 -9.27
C TRP A 120 3.52 13.33 -8.46
N CYS A 121 4.16 14.46 -8.16
CA CYS A 121 3.52 15.63 -7.60
C CYS A 121 2.89 16.44 -8.74
N PRO A 122 1.58 16.75 -8.70
CA PRO A 122 0.94 17.52 -9.74
C PRO A 122 1.57 18.90 -9.87
N ASN A 123 1.49 19.48 -11.10
CA ASN A 123 1.90 20.86 -11.34
C ASN A 123 1.14 21.81 -10.39
N PRO A 124 1.80 22.78 -9.72
CA PRO A 124 1.15 23.74 -8.82
C PRO A 124 0.04 24.59 -9.47
N ALA A 125 -0.01 24.67 -10.80
CA ALA A 125 -1.12 25.29 -11.54
C ALA A 125 -2.38 24.40 -11.51
N VAL A 126 -2.23 23.09 -11.31
CA VAL A 126 -3.34 22.11 -11.21
C VAL A 126 -3.77 21.93 -9.77
N ALA A 127 -2.81 21.65 -8.86
CA ALA A 127 -3.10 21.42 -7.46
C ALA A 127 -1.86 21.68 -6.58
N LYS A 128 -2.10 22.09 -5.33
CA LYS A 128 -1.05 22.45 -4.35
C LYS A 128 -1.08 21.59 -3.09
N THR A 129 -2.04 20.69 -2.97
CA THR A 129 -2.29 19.90 -1.75
C THR A 129 -2.11 18.42 -2.00
N TYR A 130 -0.95 18.04 -2.52
CA TYR A 130 -0.59 16.63 -2.69
C TYR A 130 -0.12 16.03 -1.36
N ASP A 131 -0.82 15.04 -0.87
CA ASP A 131 -0.72 14.52 0.49
C ASP A 131 -0.41 13.01 0.49
N TYR A 132 0.25 12.55 1.55
CA TYR A 132 0.55 11.14 1.83
C TYR A 132 -0.51 10.55 2.76
N GLU A 133 -0.72 9.25 2.65
CA GLU A 133 -1.52 8.45 3.58
C GLU A 133 -0.90 7.06 3.68
N GLY A 134 -0.18 6.79 4.79
CA GLY A 134 0.40 5.48 5.05
C GLY A 134 -0.67 4.49 5.52
N GLU A 135 -0.68 3.30 4.91
CA GLU A 135 -1.70 2.29 5.13
C GLU A 135 -1.12 0.87 5.11
N LEU A 136 -1.83 -0.06 5.72
CA LEU A 136 -1.65 -1.49 5.51
C LEU A 136 -2.40 -1.90 4.24
N ALA A 137 -1.72 -2.57 3.32
CA ALA A 137 -2.35 -3.27 2.21
C ALA A 137 -2.55 -4.76 2.53
N VAL A 138 -3.74 -5.27 2.24
CA VAL A 138 -4.11 -6.69 2.33
C VAL A 138 -4.22 -7.23 0.92
N ILE A 139 -3.54 -8.34 0.61
CA ILE A 139 -3.58 -8.99 -0.69
C ILE A 139 -4.41 -10.28 -0.58
N ILE A 140 -5.46 -10.38 -1.38
CA ILE A 140 -6.31 -11.57 -1.43
C ILE A 140 -5.58 -12.69 -2.18
N GLY A 141 -5.52 -13.86 -1.56
CA GLY A 141 -4.91 -15.05 -2.14
C GLY A 141 -5.93 -16.08 -2.61
N LYS A 142 -7.05 -16.17 -1.91
CA LYS A 142 -8.12 -17.13 -2.23
C LYS A 142 -9.40 -16.38 -2.60
N PRO A 143 -9.94 -16.59 -3.80
CA PRO A 143 -11.20 -15.97 -4.20
C PRO A 143 -12.36 -16.34 -3.27
N GLY A 144 -13.33 -15.44 -3.13
CA GLY A 144 -14.51 -15.75 -2.33
C GLY A 144 -15.60 -14.70 -2.39
N ARG A 145 -16.82 -15.17 -2.12
CA ARG A 145 -18.01 -14.33 -1.96
C ARG A 145 -18.75 -14.75 -0.70
N HIS A 146 -19.44 -13.81 -0.04
CA HIS A 146 -20.13 -14.03 1.24
C HIS A 146 -19.23 -14.68 2.30
N ILE A 147 -17.98 -14.22 2.36
CA ILE A 147 -16.97 -14.73 3.30
C ILE A 147 -17.38 -14.36 4.74
N ALA A 148 -17.52 -15.36 5.62
CA ALA A 148 -17.79 -15.10 7.02
C ALA A 148 -16.59 -14.42 7.70
N VAL A 149 -16.82 -13.52 8.67
CA VAL A 149 -15.77 -12.82 9.41
C VAL A 149 -14.72 -13.78 9.95
N GLY A 150 -15.13 -14.90 10.57
CA GLY A 150 -14.20 -15.88 11.13
C GLY A 150 -13.39 -16.69 10.10
N ALA A 151 -13.76 -16.63 8.80
CA ALA A 151 -13.02 -17.27 7.72
C ALA A 151 -12.15 -16.29 6.92
N ALA A 152 -12.31 -14.99 7.15
CA ALA A 152 -11.76 -13.94 6.27
C ALA A 152 -10.24 -14.00 6.11
N LEU A 153 -9.49 -14.21 7.19
CA LEU A 153 -8.03 -14.27 7.13
C LEU A 153 -7.50 -15.46 6.34
N SER A 154 -8.29 -16.56 6.20
CA SER A 154 -7.91 -17.69 5.34
C SER A 154 -7.93 -17.36 3.83
N HIS A 155 -8.46 -16.19 3.46
CA HIS A 155 -8.44 -15.67 2.09
C HIS A 155 -7.28 -14.73 1.81
N VAL A 156 -6.49 -14.36 2.82
CA VAL A 156 -5.36 -13.43 2.70
C VAL A 156 -4.09 -14.19 2.30
N ALA A 157 -3.44 -13.76 1.21
CA ALA A 157 -2.12 -14.24 0.82
C ALA A 157 -1.03 -13.61 1.69
N GLY A 158 -1.16 -12.32 1.97
CA GLY A 158 -0.17 -11.56 2.73
C GLY A 158 -0.49 -10.08 2.79
N TYR A 159 0.50 -9.33 3.24
CA TYR A 159 0.39 -7.91 3.54
C TYR A 159 1.55 -7.11 2.91
N SER A 160 1.34 -5.82 2.74
CA SER A 160 2.35 -4.88 2.23
C SER A 160 2.13 -3.49 2.80
N CYS A 161 3.09 -2.57 2.59
CA CYS A 161 2.88 -1.15 2.83
C CYS A 161 2.20 -0.51 1.62
N TYR A 162 1.40 0.52 1.88
CA TYR A 162 0.71 1.28 0.86
C TYR A 162 0.77 2.78 1.18
N ASN A 163 1.01 3.62 0.19
CA ASN A 163 0.85 5.07 0.28
C ASN A 163 -0.31 5.50 -0.61
N GLU A 164 -1.40 5.93 0.02
CA GLU A 164 -2.59 6.46 -0.63
C GLU A 164 -2.40 7.94 -0.99
N GLY A 165 -1.48 8.24 -1.92
CA GLY A 165 -1.22 9.62 -2.34
C GLY A 165 -2.49 10.30 -2.83
N SER A 166 -2.77 11.50 -2.29
CA SER A 166 -4.07 12.17 -2.38
C SER A 166 -3.92 13.61 -2.82
N VAL A 167 -4.64 14.02 -3.85
CA VAL A 167 -4.73 15.42 -4.27
C VAL A 167 -5.99 16.01 -3.65
N ARG A 168 -5.83 16.76 -2.54
CA ARG A 168 -6.94 17.15 -1.66
C ARG A 168 -7.96 18.06 -2.30
N GLU A 169 -7.52 18.97 -3.20
CA GLU A 169 -8.46 19.80 -3.98
C GLU A 169 -9.44 18.93 -4.76
N PHE A 170 -8.92 17.97 -5.53
CA PHE A 170 -9.73 17.08 -6.36
C PHE A 170 -10.53 16.05 -5.56
N GLN A 171 -9.98 15.60 -4.44
CA GLN A 171 -10.72 14.73 -3.49
C GLN A 171 -11.99 15.46 -2.98
N GLY A 172 -11.90 16.76 -2.75
CA GLY A 172 -13.01 17.57 -2.27
C GLY A 172 -14.11 17.89 -3.30
N HIS A 173 -13.91 17.60 -4.58
CA HIS A 173 -14.88 17.93 -5.63
C HIS A 173 -16.16 17.08 -5.56
N ASN A 174 -16.08 15.86 -5.06
CA ASN A 174 -17.24 14.98 -4.90
C ASN A 174 -17.05 13.97 -3.78
N ARG A 175 -18.15 13.30 -3.40
CA ARG A 175 -18.15 12.32 -2.31
C ARG A 175 -17.52 10.97 -2.66
N GLN A 176 -17.23 10.71 -3.93
CA GLN A 176 -16.63 9.45 -4.40
C GLN A 176 -15.10 9.49 -4.38
N PHE A 177 -14.51 10.68 -4.07
CA PHE A 177 -13.05 10.94 -4.05
C PHE A 177 -12.34 10.75 -5.41
N GLY A 178 -12.96 10.09 -6.33
CA GLY A 178 -12.64 9.81 -7.74
C GLY A 178 -11.23 10.23 -8.16
N LEU A 179 -11.14 11.32 -8.92
CA LEU A 179 -9.86 11.76 -9.49
C LEU A 179 -8.82 12.15 -8.41
N GLY A 180 -9.25 12.72 -7.27
CA GLY A 180 -8.33 13.11 -6.19
C GLY A 180 -7.49 11.97 -5.62
N LYS A 181 -7.96 10.73 -5.77
CA LYS A 181 -7.29 9.50 -5.37
C LYS A 181 -6.65 8.74 -6.55
N ASN A 182 -6.81 9.24 -7.79
CA ASN A 182 -6.41 8.54 -9.01
C ASN A 182 -5.56 9.37 -9.98
N PHE A 183 -4.86 10.40 -9.49
CA PHE A 183 -3.80 11.01 -10.28
C PHE A 183 -2.77 9.95 -10.62
N GLU A 184 -2.29 9.97 -11.87
CA GLU A 184 -1.31 8.99 -12.34
C GLU A 184 -0.07 9.00 -11.44
N ARG A 185 0.41 7.80 -11.07
CA ARG A 185 1.60 7.60 -10.22
C ARG A 185 1.58 8.39 -8.90
N SER A 186 0.39 8.71 -8.37
CA SER A 186 0.26 9.48 -7.13
C SER A 186 0.42 8.64 -5.85
N GLY A 187 0.29 7.33 -5.92
CA GLY A 187 0.43 6.42 -4.79
C GLY A 187 1.52 5.38 -5.01
N SER A 188 1.77 4.55 -4.00
CA SER A 188 2.77 3.48 -4.10
C SER A 188 2.39 2.26 -3.27
N PHE A 189 2.93 1.09 -3.67
CA PHE A 189 2.58 -0.20 -3.11
C PHE A 189 3.80 -1.14 -3.10
N GLY A 190 4.25 -1.56 -1.93
CA GLY A 190 5.45 -2.37 -1.74
C GLY A 190 6.00 -2.29 -0.31
N PRO A 191 7.27 -2.63 -0.06
CA PRO A 191 8.28 -3.08 -1.04
C PRO A 191 8.05 -4.51 -1.53
N TRP A 192 7.38 -5.36 -0.74
CA TRP A 192 7.11 -6.77 -0.99
C TRP A 192 5.76 -7.20 -0.44
N LEU A 193 5.27 -8.33 -0.88
CA LEU A 193 4.27 -9.10 -0.16
C LEU A 193 4.98 -9.93 0.91
N MET A 194 4.65 -9.69 2.17
CA MET A 194 4.98 -10.62 3.26
C MET A 194 3.80 -11.57 3.47
N THR A 195 4.06 -12.86 3.45
CA THR A 195 3.00 -13.88 3.60
C THR A 195 2.28 -13.76 4.94
N ALA A 196 0.99 -14.12 4.95
CA ALA A 196 0.14 -13.95 6.13
C ALA A 196 0.64 -14.72 7.36
N ASP A 197 1.24 -15.88 7.14
CA ASP A 197 1.83 -16.72 8.21
C ASP A 197 3.07 -16.08 8.84
N GLU A 198 3.91 -15.38 8.03
CA GLU A 198 5.09 -14.67 8.54
C GLU A 198 4.71 -13.36 9.24
N PHE A 199 3.78 -12.60 8.69
CA PHE A 199 3.34 -11.32 9.28
C PHE A 199 2.53 -11.52 10.56
N GLY A 200 1.68 -12.53 10.59
CA GLY A 200 0.84 -12.85 11.76
C GLY A 200 -0.35 -11.90 11.92
N ASP A 201 -0.66 -11.54 13.16
CA ASP A 201 -1.81 -10.70 13.50
C ASP A 201 -1.53 -9.21 13.21
N PRO A 202 -2.25 -8.59 12.26
CA PRO A 202 -2.08 -7.17 11.94
C PRO A 202 -2.17 -6.21 13.14
N LYS A 203 -2.99 -6.53 14.14
CA LYS A 203 -3.21 -5.69 15.33
C LYS A 203 -1.95 -5.49 16.19
N LYS A 204 -0.94 -6.35 16.03
CA LYS A 204 0.34 -6.25 16.76
C LYS A 204 1.32 -5.27 16.14
N HIS A 205 0.97 -4.68 15.00
CA HIS A 205 1.82 -3.83 14.20
C HIS A 205 1.37 -2.36 14.24
N ARG A 206 2.23 -1.50 13.74
CA ARG A 206 1.99 -0.06 13.63
C ARG A 206 2.20 0.39 12.20
N VAL A 207 1.46 1.40 11.77
CA VAL A 207 1.75 2.16 10.55
C VAL A 207 2.45 3.46 10.91
N ILE A 208 3.58 3.73 10.26
CA ILE A 208 4.39 4.92 10.45
C ILE A 208 4.63 5.56 9.08
N THR A 209 4.33 6.84 8.94
CA THR A 209 4.65 7.59 7.72
C THR A 209 5.66 8.66 8.02
N ARG A 210 6.71 8.75 7.19
CA ARG A 210 7.75 9.79 7.29
C ARG A 210 7.81 10.61 6.00
N LEU A 211 7.98 11.89 6.17
CA LEU A 211 8.32 12.80 5.06
C LEU A 211 9.72 13.37 5.34
N ASN A 212 10.68 13.08 4.45
CA ASN A 212 12.09 13.45 4.64
C ASN A 212 12.69 12.98 5.97
N GLY A 213 12.34 11.76 6.41
CA GLY A 213 12.79 11.18 7.67
C GLY A 213 12.03 11.66 8.92
N VAL A 214 11.14 12.66 8.79
CA VAL A 214 10.35 13.17 9.92
C VAL A 214 9.02 12.42 10.00
N GLU A 215 8.73 11.82 11.15
CA GLU A 215 7.46 11.14 11.40
C GLU A 215 6.29 12.12 11.30
N LYS A 216 5.32 11.77 10.48
CA LYS A 216 4.08 12.50 10.24
C LYS A 216 2.84 11.74 10.68
N GLN A 217 2.89 10.41 10.66
CA GLN A 217 1.85 9.53 11.16
C GLN A 217 2.52 8.39 11.94
N ASN A 218 1.90 7.95 13.02
CA ASN A 218 2.38 6.81 13.81
C ASN A 218 1.25 6.29 14.68
N GLU A 219 0.59 5.19 14.28
CA GLU A 219 -0.53 4.63 15.02
C GLU A 219 -0.51 3.10 15.00
N SER A 220 -1.09 2.49 16.03
CA SER A 220 -1.30 1.06 16.09
C SER A 220 -2.42 0.61 15.14
N LEU A 221 -2.19 -0.46 14.38
CA LEU A 221 -3.24 -1.06 13.54
C LEU A 221 -4.40 -1.66 14.36
N GLU A 222 -4.21 -1.87 15.66
CA GLU A 222 -5.28 -2.24 16.59
C GLU A 222 -6.39 -1.16 16.67
N LYS A 223 -6.03 0.11 16.36
CA LYS A 223 -6.97 1.24 16.38
C LYS A 223 -7.87 1.34 15.16
N MET A 224 -7.73 0.46 14.18
CA MET A 224 -8.67 0.39 13.05
C MET A 224 -10.10 0.17 13.56
N LEU A 225 -11.04 0.96 13.05
CA LEU A 225 -12.48 0.84 13.39
C LEU A 225 -13.07 -0.44 12.81
N PHE A 226 -12.70 -0.75 11.57
CA PHE A 226 -13.06 -1.97 10.89
C PHE A 226 -11.81 -2.81 10.69
N SER A 227 -11.78 -4.00 11.26
CA SER A 227 -10.66 -4.93 11.13
C SER A 227 -10.57 -5.50 9.70
N VAL A 228 -9.45 -6.13 9.37
CA VAL A 228 -9.24 -6.82 8.08
C VAL A 228 -10.38 -7.81 7.80
N GLU A 229 -10.77 -8.59 8.82
CA GLU A 229 -11.82 -9.60 8.71
C GLU A 229 -13.20 -8.99 8.40
N GLN A 230 -13.53 -7.87 9.05
CA GLN A 230 -14.79 -7.17 8.83
C GLN A 230 -14.86 -6.53 7.45
N VAL A 231 -13.73 -5.99 6.95
CA VAL A 231 -13.67 -5.38 5.61
C VAL A 231 -13.78 -6.43 4.52
N ILE A 232 -13.08 -7.56 4.65
CA ILE A 232 -13.21 -8.69 3.71
C ILE A 232 -14.65 -9.21 3.68
N HIS A 233 -15.27 -9.40 4.85
CA HIS A 233 -16.66 -9.80 4.96
C HIS A 233 -17.58 -8.79 4.25
N TYR A 234 -17.42 -7.51 4.54
CA TYR A 234 -18.25 -6.45 3.97
C TYR A 234 -18.14 -6.38 2.45
N LEU A 235 -16.92 -6.33 1.90
CA LEU A 235 -16.69 -6.31 0.45
C LEU A 235 -17.26 -7.55 -0.24
N SER A 236 -17.02 -8.73 0.35
CA SER A 236 -17.46 -10.00 -0.23
C SER A 236 -18.98 -10.20 -0.23
N THR A 237 -19.73 -9.37 0.47
CA THR A 237 -21.20 -9.37 0.43
C THR A 237 -21.71 -8.99 -0.96
N GLY A 238 -21.13 -8.00 -1.60
CA GLY A 238 -21.55 -7.48 -2.91
C GLY A 238 -20.62 -7.84 -4.07
N TYR A 239 -19.34 -8.14 -3.78
CA TYR A 239 -18.31 -8.38 -4.77
C TYR A 239 -17.64 -9.73 -4.54
N THR A 240 -17.36 -10.50 -5.58
CA THR A 240 -16.55 -11.71 -5.46
C THR A 240 -15.08 -11.29 -5.47
N LEU A 241 -14.45 -11.28 -4.29
CA LEU A 241 -13.02 -11.00 -4.17
C LEU A 241 -12.22 -11.99 -5.00
N GLN A 242 -11.29 -11.48 -5.79
CA GLN A 242 -10.42 -12.27 -6.67
C GLN A 242 -9.02 -12.40 -6.05
N ALA A 243 -8.30 -13.45 -6.40
CA ALA A 243 -6.90 -13.57 -6.06
C ALA A 243 -6.10 -12.41 -6.69
N GLY A 244 -5.24 -11.77 -5.92
CA GLY A 244 -4.52 -10.57 -6.35
C GLY A 244 -5.29 -9.25 -6.15
N ASP A 245 -6.55 -9.26 -5.70
CA ASP A 245 -7.22 -8.02 -5.24
C ASP A 245 -6.46 -7.43 -4.05
N VAL A 246 -6.42 -6.10 -4.01
CA VAL A 246 -5.73 -5.34 -2.97
C VAL A 246 -6.75 -4.53 -2.17
N ILE A 247 -6.60 -4.53 -0.83
CA ILE A 247 -7.42 -3.73 0.06
C ILE A 247 -6.50 -2.84 0.89
N ALA A 248 -6.52 -1.54 0.64
CA ALA A 248 -5.85 -0.53 1.47
C ALA A 248 -6.75 -0.20 2.67
N MET A 249 -6.21 -0.36 3.88
CA MET A 249 -7.00 -0.43 5.11
C MET A 249 -7.30 0.92 5.76
N GLY A 250 -6.98 2.02 5.08
CA GLY A 250 -7.14 3.38 5.61
C GLY A 250 -5.94 3.85 6.42
N THR A 251 -5.83 5.16 6.53
CA THR A 251 -4.70 5.88 7.13
C THR A 251 -5.03 6.44 8.51
N PRO A 252 -4.07 6.51 9.44
CA PRO A 252 -4.23 7.26 10.68
C PRO A 252 -4.18 8.77 10.44
N GLY A 253 -4.56 9.54 11.46
CA GLY A 253 -4.38 10.98 11.46
C GLY A 253 -2.90 11.41 11.51
N ALA A 254 -2.66 12.70 11.22
CA ALA A 254 -1.34 13.29 11.32
C ALA A 254 -0.92 13.50 12.79
N LEU A 255 0.35 13.33 13.08
CA LEU A 255 0.93 13.76 14.34
C LEU A 255 0.85 15.29 14.45
N ARG A 256 0.47 15.79 15.62
CA ARG A 256 0.37 17.23 15.85
C ARG A 256 1.75 17.89 15.84
N ASN A 257 1.81 19.10 15.30
CA ASN A 257 3.02 19.90 15.40
C ASN A 257 3.34 20.20 16.88
N PRO A 258 4.63 20.26 17.24
CA PRO A 258 5.04 20.63 18.59
C PRO A 258 4.64 22.08 18.92
N PRO A 259 4.50 22.42 20.24
CA PRO A 259 4.25 23.80 20.64
C PRO A 259 5.30 24.75 20.07
N GLY A 260 4.85 25.90 19.54
CA GLY A 260 5.74 26.92 18.95
C GLY A 260 6.16 26.64 17.50
N TYR A 261 5.67 25.59 16.87
CA TYR A 261 5.91 25.32 15.45
C TYR A 261 5.31 26.43 14.58
N ALA A 262 6.10 27.01 13.68
CA ALA A 262 5.65 28.00 12.70
C ALA A 262 5.33 27.30 11.38
N PRO A 263 4.06 27.28 10.91
CA PRO A 263 3.68 26.61 9.66
C PRO A 263 4.43 27.17 8.46
N GLY A 264 4.90 26.27 7.60
CA GLY A 264 5.48 26.59 6.31
C GLY A 264 4.45 26.62 5.19
N PRO A 265 4.86 26.96 3.95
CA PRO A 265 3.95 27.13 2.82
C PRO A 265 3.28 25.83 2.35
N TYR A 266 3.82 24.69 2.72
CA TYR A 266 3.29 23.37 2.38
C TYR A 266 2.53 22.71 3.55
N ASP A 267 2.45 23.36 4.71
CA ASP A 267 1.67 22.84 5.82
C ASP A 267 0.18 23.03 5.57
N SER A 268 -0.59 22.01 5.95
CA SER A 268 -2.04 22.06 5.81
C SER A 268 -2.61 23.15 6.73
N PRO A 269 -3.39 24.10 6.18
CA PRO A 269 -4.08 25.10 7.02
C PRO A 269 -5.23 24.49 7.84
N ARG A 270 -5.63 23.25 7.53
CA ARG A 270 -6.77 22.58 8.15
C ARG A 270 -6.35 21.54 9.18
N ILE A 271 -5.21 20.87 8.95
CA ILE A 271 -4.76 19.71 9.73
C ILE A 271 -3.38 20.03 10.30
N SER A 272 -3.34 20.30 11.60
CA SER A 272 -2.06 20.52 12.31
C SER A 272 -1.16 19.29 12.20
N GLY A 273 0.11 19.51 11.86
CA GLY A 273 1.11 18.45 11.69
C GLY A 273 1.20 17.87 10.30
N ARG A 274 0.22 18.14 9.42
CA ARG A 274 0.23 17.65 8.05
C ARG A 274 0.90 18.64 7.11
N THR A 275 1.95 18.15 6.43
CA THR A 275 2.71 18.90 5.43
C THR A 275 2.52 18.22 4.09
N HIS A 276 2.08 18.98 3.07
CA HIS A 276 1.90 18.46 1.72
C HIS A 276 3.25 18.16 1.05
N MET A 277 3.28 17.12 0.26
CA MET A 277 4.46 16.72 -0.51
C MET A 277 4.74 17.69 -1.66
N LYS A 278 6.01 17.83 -2.01
CA LYS A 278 6.50 18.62 -3.15
C LYS A 278 7.66 17.89 -3.84
N PRO A 279 8.00 18.26 -5.08
CA PRO A 279 9.18 17.70 -5.75
C PRO A 279 10.45 17.86 -4.91
N GLY A 280 11.26 16.81 -4.85
CA GLY A 280 12.46 16.70 -4.03
C GLY A 280 12.24 16.05 -2.66
N ASP A 281 11.01 15.87 -2.24
CA ASP A 281 10.71 15.13 -1.00
C ASP A 281 10.89 13.61 -1.18
N ARG A 282 10.98 12.92 -0.04
CA ARG A 282 10.93 11.45 0.06
C ARG A 282 9.82 11.07 1.02
N CYS A 283 8.88 10.28 0.55
CA CYS A 283 7.80 9.72 1.35
C CYS A 283 8.12 8.27 1.70
N GLU A 284 7.97 7.92 2.98
CA GLU A 284 8.20 6.56 3.47
C GLU A 284 7.01 6.10 4.29
N VAL A 285 6.57 4.87 4.03
CA VAL A 285 5.55 4.18 4.82
C VAL A 285 6.15 2.89 5.37
N GLU A 286 6.17 2.77 6.67
CA GLU A 286 6.61 1.59 7.39
C GLU A 286 5.41 0.91 8.04
N ILE A 287 5.33 -0.40 7.88
CA ILE A 287 4.55 -1.26 8.77
C ILE A 287 5.55 -2.05 9.60
N THR A 288 5.48 -1.90 10.92
CA THR A 288 6.44 -2.56 11.82
C THR A 288 6.42 -4.08 11.61
N GLY A 289 7.62 -4.68 11.49
CA GLY A 289 7.77 -6.12 11.21
C GLY A 289 7.56 -6.53 9.75
N LEU A 290 7.08 -5.62 8.88
CA LEU A 290 6.89 -5.90 7.45
C LEU A 290 8.00 -5.29 6.60
N GLY A 291 8.27 -4.00 6.75
CA GLY A 291 9.28 -3.28 5.98
C GLY A 291 8.92 -1.83 5.71
N VAL A 292 9.71 -1.19 4.85
CA VAL A 292 9.58 0.25 4.52
C VAL A 292 9.38 0.42 3.00
N LEU A 293 8.26 0.96 2.61
CA LEU A 293 8.00 1.47 1.27
C LEU A 293 8.56 2.89 1.18
N SER A 294 9.48 3.17 0.28
CA SER A 294 10.13 4.47 0.15
C SER A 294 10.10 4.94 -1.29
N ASN A 295 9.61 6.16 -1.53
CA ASN A 295 9.47 6.72 -2.87
C ASN A 295 9.96 8.17 -2.90
N PRO A 296 10.80 8.56 -3.89
CA PRO A 296 11.07 9.96 -4.16
C PRO A 296 9.84 10.64 -4.77
N VAL A 297 9.64 11.89 -4.44
CA VAL A 297 8.60 12.74 -5.04
C VAL A 297 9.25 13.58 -6.13
N ILE A 298 8.74 13.50 -7.35
CA ILE A 298 9.19 14.34 -8.47
C ILE A 298 8.04 15.19 -9.00
N ALA A 299 8.33 16.25 -9.74
CA ALA A 299 7.30 16.94 -10.51
C ALA A 299 6.72 15.96 -11.55
N ASP A 300 5.41 16.09 -11.82
CA ASP A 300 4.80 15.40 -12.95
C ASP A 300 5.58 15.77 -14.23
N PRO A 301 6.19 14.80 -14.94
CA PRO A 301 7.00 15.08 -16.10
C PRO A 301 6.17 15.39 -17.36
N THR A 302 4.85 15.25 -17.31
CA THR A 302 3.97 15.62 -18.40
C THR A 302 3.72 17.13 -18.35
N GLU A 303 4.18 17.84 -19.35
CA GLU A 303 3.94 19.27 -19.49
C GLU A 303 2.46 19.54 -19.84
N LEU A 304 1.90 20.60 -19.24
CA LEU A 304 0.58 21.14 -19.58
C LEU A 304 0.70 22.16 -20.71
#